data_37aa808b6de192b81cf934698562a0cb
#
_entry.id   37aa808b6de192b81cf934698562a0cb
#
_cell.length_a   1.000
_cell.length_b   1.000
_cell.length_c   1.000
_cell.angle_alpha   90.00
_cell.angle_beta   90.00
_cell.angle_gamma   90.00
#
_symmetry.space_group_name_H-M   'P 1'
#
loop_
_entity.id
_entity.type
_entity.pdbx_description
1 polymer ?
#
loop_
_entity_poly.entity_id
_entity_poly.type
_entity_poly.pdbx_seq_one_letter_code
_entity_poly.pdbx_strand_id
1 'polypeptide(L)'
;MIAKASVKYVRVSPTKVRLVIDMIRGKDVRSSQAMLTVVNKGSTKMVSKVLNSAVSNAKQKGLTEDQLYISKIYADQGAVWKRWRAASFGRATGVLKKTTHLTIELDLITK
;
A
#
# COMPACT_ATOMS: atom_id res chain seq x y z
N MET A 1 9.58 -12.49 9.48
CA MET A 1 9.12 -12.09 8.13
C MET A 1 9.49 -13.18 7.15
N ILE A 2 8.49 -13.67 6.42
CA ILE A 2 8.68 -14.73 5.39
C ILE A 2 8.83 -14.10 4.00
N ALA A 3 7.99 -13.10 3.71
CA ALA A 3 8.03 -12.41 2.44
C ALA A 3 7.68 -10.95 2.63
N LYS A 4 8.16 -10.12 1.75
CA LYS A 4 7.99 -8.68 1.83
C LYS A 4 7.89 -8.12 0.42
N ALA A 5 7.08 -7.09 0.27
CA ALA A 5 7.07 -6.26 -0.92
C ALA A 5 6.87 -4.81 -0.53
N SER A 6 7.44 -3.92 -1.31
CA SER A 6 7.28 -2.49 -1.07
C SER A 6 7.26 -1.74 -2.40
N VAL A 7 6.63 -0.58 -2.39
CA VAL A 7 6.65 0.38 -3.48
C VAL A 7 6.96 1.75 -2.91
N LYS A 8 7.75 2.52 -3.62
CA LYS A 8 8.17 3.84 -3.15
C LYS A 8 7.67 4.92 -4.10
N TYR A 9 7.49 6.12 -3.56
CA TYR A 9 7.15 7.32 -4.31
C TYR A 9 5.85 7.21 -5.11
N VAL A 10 4.87 6.47 -4.60
CA VAL A 10 3.56 6.43 -5.24
C VAL A 10 2.84 7.75 -4.97
N ARG A 11 2.28 8.34 -6.01
CA ARG A 11 1.63 9.66 -5.92
C ARG A 11 0.22 9.54 -5.35
N VAL A 12 0.14 9.09 -4.10
CA VAL A 12 -1.11 8.97 -3.34
C VAL A 12 -0.83 9.50 -1.94
N SER A 13 -1.81 10.17 -1.34
CA SER A 13 -1.68 10.66 0.02
C SER A 13 -1.54 9.50 1.01
N PRO A 14 -0.56 9.52 1.93
CA PRO A 14 -0.45 8.48 2.95
C PRO A 14 -1.73 8.30 3.77
N THR A 15 -2.45 9.38 4.06
CA THR A 15 -3.71 9.31 4.80
C THR A 15 -4.73 8.43 4.10
N LYS A 16 -4.88 8.58 2.78
CA LYS A 16 -5.82 7.78 1.99
C LYS A 16 -5.41 6.31 1.94
N VAL A 17 -4.10 6.05 1.81
CA VAL A 17 -3.58 4.68 1.79
C VAL A 17 -3.81 4.03 3.16
N ARG A 18 -3.59 4.75 4.25
CA ARG A 18 -3.78 4.23 5.61
C ARG A 18 -5.22 3.79 5.88
N LEU A 19 -6.19 4.48 5.31
CA LEU A 19 -7.60 4.07 5.43
C LEU A 19 -7.81 2.67 4.85
N VAL A 20 -7.17 2.36 3.73
CA VAL A 20 -7.29 1.07 3.08
C VAL A 20 -6.52 -0.01 3.85
N ILE A 21 -5.28 0.26 4.22
CA ILE A 21 -4.44 -0.76 4.87
C ILE A 21 -4.92 -1.09 6.29
N ASP A 22 -5.58 -0.16 6.98
CA ASP A 22 -6.15 -0.43 8.30
C ASP A 22 -7.25 -1.50 8.23
N MET A 23 -7.91 -1.64 7.09
CA MET A 23 -8.95 -2.64 6.88
C MET A 23 -8.40 -4.05 6.78
N ILE A 24 -7.15 -4.20 6.37
CA ILE A 24 -6.53 -5.52 6.13
C ILE A 24 -5.40 -5.84 7.11
N ARG A 25 -5.07 -4.93 8.01
CA ARG A 25 -3.97 -5.14 8.96
C ARG A 25 -4.23 -6.34 9.86
N GLY A 26 -3.27 -7.24 9.93
CA GLY A 26 -3.34 -8.43 10.79
C GLY A 26 -4.25 -9.54 10.26
N LYS A 27 -4.84 -9.37 9.10
CA LYS A 27 -5.72 -10.37 8.50
C LYS A 27 -4.95 -11.33 7.60
N ASP A 28 -5.53 -12.49 7.37
CA ASP A 28 -4.94 -13.43 6.42
C ASP A 28 -4.99 -12.89 4.99
N VAL A 29 -4.13 -13.42 4.14
CA VAL A 29 -3.96 -12.90 2.78
C VAL A 29 -5.25 -13.07 1.95
N ARG A 30 -5.92 -14.21 2.04
CA ARG A 30 -7.14 -14.45 1.26
C ARG A 30 -8.25 -13.49 1.61
N SER A 31 -8.50 -13.27 2.91
CA SER A 31 -9.50 -12.30 3.35
C SER A 31 -9.14 -10.88 2.91
N SER A 32 -7.86 -10.54 2.97
CA SER A 32 -7.39 -9.22 2.54
C SER A 32 -7.61 -9.01 1.05
N GLN A 33 -7.29 -10.00 0.23
CA GLN A 33 -7.52 -9.92 -1.22
C GLN A 33 -9.01 -9.76 -1.53
N ALA A 34 -9.87 -10.51 -0.84
CA ALA A 34 -11.30 -10.40 -1.04
C ALA A 34 -11.82 -9.01 -0.64
N MET A 35 -11.36 -8.45 0.47
CA MET A 35 -11.74 -7.11 0.89
C MET A 35 -11.31 -6.05 -0.11
N LEU A 36 -10.12 -6.17 -0.66
CA LEU A 36 -9.60 -5.20 -1.63
C LEU A 36 -10.38 -5.23 -2.95
N THR A 37 -11.02 -6.32 -3.29
CA THR A 37 -11.84 -6.38 -4.51
C THR A 37 -13.17 -5.65 -4.37
N VAL A 38 -13.70 -5.51 -3.15
CA VAL A 38 -14.99 -4.86 -2.91
C VAL A 38 -14.86 -3.41 -2.46
N VAL A 39 -13.70 -3.01 -1.96
CA VAL A 39 -13.48 -1.62 -1.53
C VAL A 39 -13.21 -0.76 -2.75
N ASN A 40 -14.05 0.26 -2.95
CA ASN A 40 -13.92 1.16 -4.10
C ASN A 40 -13.25 2.48 -3.70
N LYS A 41 -11.94 2.42 -3.49
CA LYS A 41 -11.12 3.60 -3.18
C LYS A 41 -9.95 3.67 -4.17
N GLY A 42 -9.51 4.90 -4.45
CA GLY A 42 -8.46 5.12 -5.44
C GLY A 42 -7.14 4.42 -5.15
N SER A 43 -6.79 4.24 -3.89
CA SER A 43 -5.53 3.59 -3.48
C SER A 43 -5.61 2.07 -3.41
N THR A 44 -6.80 1.49 -3.57
CA THR A 44 -7.01 0.04 -3.43
C THR A 44 -6.19 -0.77 -4.44
N LYS A 45 -6.14 -0.30 -5.68
CA LYS A 45 -5.37 -0.99 -6.73
C LYS A 45 -3.89 -1.09 -6.40
N MET A 46 -3.32 -0.01 -5.86
CA MET A 46 -1.92 0.01 -5.47
C MET A 46 -1.66 -0.98 -4.34
N VAL A 47 -2.50 -0.95 -3.31
CA VAL A 47 -2.36 -1.86 -2.18
C VAL A 47 -2.48 -3.32 -2.64
N SER A 48 -3.45 -3.60 -3.52
CA SER A 48 -3.64 -4.93 -4.09
C SER A 48 -2.41 -5.40 -4.86
N LYS A 49 -1.79 -4.54 -5.66
CA LYS A 49 -0.58 -4.87 -6.40
C LYS A 49 0.58 -5.22 -5.48
N VAL A 50 0.80 -4.44 -4.43
CA VAL A 50 1.89 -4.69 -3.49
C VAL A 50 1.63 -5.99 -2.72
N LEU A 51 0.40 -6.23 -2.31
CA LEU A 51 0.05 -7.49 -1.64
C LEU A 51 0.31 -8.68 -2.56
N ASN A 52 -0.10 -8.61 -3.82
CA ASN A 52 0.13 -9.68 -4.78
C ASN A 52 1.63 -9.91 -5.04
N SER A 53 2.43 -8.84 -5.04
CA SER A 53 3.89 -8.96 -5.16
C SER A 53 4.48 -9.69 -3.96
N ALA A 54 4.03 -9.38 -2.75
CA ALA A 54 4.48 -10.07 -1.54
C ALA A 54 4.11 -11.55 -1.57
N VAL A 55 2.89 -11.87 -2.04
CA VAL A 55 2.44 -13.25 -2.20
C VAL A 55 3.30 -13.98 -3.23
N SER A 56 3.64 -13.34 -4.35
CA SER A 56 4.50 -13.93 -5.36
C SER A 56 5.90 -14.25 -4.79
N ASN A 57 6.42 -13.35 -3.97
CA ASN A 57 7.72 -13.58 -3.30
C ASN A 57 7.64 -14.79 -2.35
N ALA A 58 6.52 -14.95 -1.64
CA ALA A 58 6.30 -16.11 -0.77
C ALA A 58 6.17 -17.40 -1.58
N LYS A 59 5.50 -17.35 -2.72
CA LYS A 59 5.36 -18.52 -3.59
C LYS A 59 6.70 -19.06 -4.10
N GLN A 60 7.67 -18.17 -4.31
CA GLN A 60 9.02 -18.58 -4.67
C GLN A 60 9.69 -19.41 -3.59
N LYS A 61 9.23 -19.30 -2.34
CA LYS A 61 9.70 -20.10 -1.21
C LYS A 61 8.84 -21.34 -0.97
N GLY A 62 7.93 -21.67 -1.89
CA GLY A 62 7.07 -22.84 -1.79
C GLY A 62 5.84 -22.66 -0.91
N LEU A 63 5.48 -21.43 -0.58
CA LEU A 63 4.34 -21.15 0.29
C LEU A 63 3.11 -20.78 -0.53
N THR A 64 1.93 -21.06 0.01
CA THR A 64 0.65 -20.74 -0.63
C THR A 64 -0.06 -19.62 0.13
N GLU A 65 -1.05 -19.01 -0.50
CA GLU A 65 -1.82 -17.92 0.07
C GLU A 65 -2.52 -18.34 1.38
N ASP A 66 -2.95 -19.61 1.46
CA ASP A 66 -3.66 -20.12 2.64
C ASP A 66 -2.79 -20.13 3.90
N GLN A 67 -1.48 -20.10 3.75
CA GLN A 67 -0.55 -20.22 4.86
C GLN A 67 -0.08 -18.88 5.40
N LEU A 68 -0.51 -17.77 4.78
CA LEU A 68 0.06 -16.46 5.01
C LEU A 68 -0.95 -15.49 5.62
N TYR A 69 -0.42 -14.58 6.45
CA TYR A 69 -1.17 -13.44 6.94
C TYR A 69 -0.29 -12.19 6.87
N ILE A 70 -0.93 -11.05 6.92
CA ILE A 70 -0.22 -9.76 6.91
C ILE A 70 0.27 -9.48 8.32
N SER A 71 1.55 -9.68 8.55
CA SER A 71 2.15 -9.45 9.87
C SER A 71 2.44 -7.97 10.12
N LYS A 72 2.88 -7.27 9.10
CA LYS A 72 3.10 -5.83 9.15
C LYS A 72 2.66 -5.19 7.83
N ILE A 73 2.03 -4.05 7.94
CA ILE A 73 1.67 -3.24 6.78
C ILE A 73 1.70 -1.78 7.22
N TYR A 74 2.44 -0.96 6.51
CA TYR A 74 2.54 0.45 6.84
C TYR A 74 2.78 1.30 5.61
N ALA A 75 2.34 2.53 5.70
CA ALA A 75 2.51 3.54 4.66
C ALA A 75 3.23 4.74 5.27
N ASP A 76 4.42 5.01 4.78
CA ASP A 76 5.22 6.14 5.20
C ASP A 76 5.12 7.27 4.19
N GLN A 77 5.19 8.50 4.68
CA GLN A 77 5.21 9.64 3.80
C GLN A 77 6.55 9.71 3.08
N GLY A 78 6.49 9.74 1.75
CA GLY A 78 7.66 9.95 0.92
C GLY A 78 7.92 11.43 0.68
N ALA A 79 8.72 11.73 -0.32
CA ALA A 79 9.03 13.10 -0.69
C ALA A 79 7.77 13.85 -1.08
N VAL A 80 7.69 15.11 -0.66
CA VAL A 80 6.61 16.01 -1.06
C VAL A 80 7.16 16.88 -2.18
N TRP A 81 6.54 16.77 -3.36
CA TRP A 81 6.95 17.55 -4.52
C TRP A 81 6.11 18.81 -4.61
N LYS A 82 6.75 19.96 -4.61
CA LYS A 82 6.08 21.25 -4.78
C LYS A 82 5.98 21.58 -6.25
N ARG A 83 4.79 21.96 -6.69
CA ARG A 83 4.53 22.47 -8.03
C ARG A 83 3.95 23.86 -7.90
N TRP A 84 4.30 24.73 -8.81
CA TRP A 84 3.81 26.10 -8.81
C TRP A 84 2.89 26.31 -9.99
N ARG A 85 1.76 26.95 -9.74
CA ARG A 85 0.82 27.34 -10.79
C ARG A 85 0.69 28.84 -10.79
N ALA A 86 0.51 29.41 -11.99
CA ALA A 86 0.11 30.80 -12.10
C ALA A 86 -1.30 30.96 -11.52
N ALA A 87 -1.44 31.87 -10.56
CA ALA A 87 -2.73 32.19 -9.99
C ALA A 87 -3.26 33.48 -10.61
N SER A 88 -4.54 33.82 -10.33
CA SER A 88 -5.12 35.09 -10.72
C SER A 88 -4.24 36.24 -10.22
N PHE A 89 -4.15 37.32 -10.99
CA PHE A 89 -3.34 38.50 -10.67
C PHE A 89 -1.83 38.26 -10.66
N GLY A 90 -1.36 37.28 -11.40
CA GLY A 90 0.07 37.05 -11.58
C GLY A 90 0.76 36.42 -10.38
N ARG A 91 0.03 35.96 -9.38
CA ARG A 91 0.60 35.25 -8.22
C ARG A 91 0.83 33.79 -8.54
N ALA A 92 1.94 33.22 -8.04
CA ALA A 92 2.17 31.78 -8.12
C ALA A 92 1.56 31.11 -6.89
N THR A 93 0.89 29.97 -7.11
CA THR A 93 0.30 29.17 -6.05
C THR A 93 1.03 27.85 -5.95
N GLY A 94 1.49 27.49 -4.74
CA GLY A 94 2.15 26.22 -4.50
C GLY A 94 1.15 25.06 -4.49
N VAL A 95 1.49 23.98 -5.20
CA VAL A 95 0.73 22.75 -5.18
C VAL A 95 1.62 21.65 -4.61
N LEU A 96 1.17 21.01 -3.53
CA LEU A 96 1.92 19.94 -2.89
C LEU A 96 1.50 18.60 -3.49
N LYS A 97 2.48 17.83 -3.96
CA LYS A 97 2.28 16.48 -4.48
C LYS A 97 2.89 15.51 -3.49
N LYS A 98 2.05 14.91 -2.65
CA LYS A 98 2.50 13.95 -1.64
C LYS A 98 2.74 12.60 -2.27
N THR A 99 3.76 11.91 -1.80
CA THR A 99 4.05 10.54 -2.21
C THR A 99 4.01 9.62 -1.00
N THR A 100 3.88 8.32 -1.25
CA THR A 100 3.76 7.31 -0.22
C THR A 100 4.70 6.15 -0.50
N HIS A 101 5.33 5.65 0.55
CA HIS A 101 6.06 4.38 0.51
C HIS A 101 5.20 3.34 1.23
N LEU A 102 4.75 2.33 0.51
CA LEU A 102 3.95 1.26 1.08
C LEU A 102 4.79 0.00 1.23
N THR A 103 4.75 -0.61 2.41
CA THR A 103 5.44 -1.85 2.70
C THR A 103 4.47 -2.86 3.29
N ILE A 104 4.50 -4.09 2.78
CA ILE A 104 3.71 -5.21 3.30
C ILE A 104 4.66 -6.35 3.62
N GLU A 105 4.57 -6.87 4.85
CA GLU A 105 5.34 -8.03 5.30
C GLU A 105 4.37 -9.16 5.63
N LEU A 106 4.68 -10.36 5.13
CA LEU A 106 3.87 -11.55 5.33
C LEU A 106 4.61 -12.55 6.22
N ASP A 107 3.86 -13.28 7.01
CA ASP A 107 4.35 -14.36 7.86
C ASP A 107 3.43 -15.56 7.77
N LEU A 108 3.92 -16.70 8.26
CA LEU A 108 3.14 -17.93 8.31
C LEU A 108 2.11 -17.85 9.43
N ILE A 109 0.91 -18.32 9.14
CA ILE A 109 -0.13 -18.47 10.16
C ILE A 109 0.30 -19.60 11.09
N THR A 110 0.45 -19.27 12.37
CA THR A 110 0.77 -20.26 13.39
C THR A 110 -0.52 -20.62 14.13
N LYS A 111 -0.75 -21.90 14.29
CA LYS A 111 -1.89 -22.39 15.07
C LYS A 111 -1.46 -22.75 16.47
#